data_c76e88c76d9253cb65fef5e59a18d1cd
#
_entry.id   c76e88c76d9253cb65fef5e59a18d1cd
#
_cell.length_a   1.000
_cell.length_b   1.000
_cell.length_c   1.000
_cell.angle_alpha   90.00
_cell.angle_beta   90.00
_cell.angle_gamma   90.00
#
_symmetry.space_group_name_H-M   'P 1'
#
loop_
_entity.id
_entity.type
_entity.pdbx_description
1 polymer ?
#
loop_
_entity_poly.entity_id
_entity_poly.type
_entity_poly.pdbx_seq_one_letter_code
_entity_poly.pdbx_strand_id
1 'polypeptide(L)'
;MNGLTVIENTAIVEQRTINADLFSRWTSYIDASPKTIETYSKAIRRFFVYLMENGITQPQREDIVAYRDYLKLEHKPTTVQGYLAAVKLFFQWTAQEGLYPNVADRVKGAKLDTEHKKDYLTTKQVARLLGAIDRSTLKGLRDYAMLSVMVTTGLR
;
A
#
# COMPACT_ATOMS: atom_id res chain seq x y z
N MET A 1 -24.23 -13.25 17.41
CA MET A 1 -23.42 -12.02 17.49
C MET A 1 -22.00 -12.42 17.89
N ASN A 2 -21.11 -12.68 16.94
CA ASN A 2 -19.72 -13.07 17.22
C ASN A 2 -18.83 -11.89 16.95
N GLY A 3 -18.54 -11.09 18.00
CA GLY A 3 -17.63 -9.98 17.93
C GLY A 3 -16.19 -10.47 17.81
N LEU A 4 -15.37 -9.76 17.05
CA LEU A 4 -13.92 -9.83 17.12
C LEU A 4 -13.48 -9.30 18.49
N THR A 5 -13.46 -10.17 19.49
CA THR A 5 -13.02 -9.81 20.85
C THR A 5 -11.53 -10.06 20.96
N VAL A 6 -10.75 -9.02 21.20
CA VAL A 6 -9.35 -9.15 21.67
C VAL A 6 -9.41 -9.43 23.16
N ILE A 7 -9.09 -10.64 23.61
CA ILE A 7 -9.16 -11.07 25.00
C ILE A 7 -7.75 -11.34 25.55
N GLU A 8 -7.63 -11.09 26.87
CA GLU A 8 -6.38 -11.10 27.65
C GLU A 8 -5.58 -12.42 27.64
N ASN A 9 -4.33 -12.27 27.88
CA ASN A 9 -3.12 -13.11 28.01
C ASN A 9 -3.15 -14.65 27.93
N THR A 10 -4.20 -15.36 28.28
CA THR A 10 -4.30 -16.82 28.07
C THR A 10 -4.81 -17.16 26.66
N ALA A 11 -5.49 -16.23 26.04
CA ALA A 11 -6.03 -16.31 24.69
C ALA A 11 -4.98 -16.04 23.57
N ILE A 12 -3.75 -15.66 23.90
CA ILE A 12 -2.72 -15.30 22.91
C ILE A 12 -2.35 -16.49 22.01
N VAL A 13 -2.41 -17.72 22.53
CA VAL A 13 -2.07 -18.92 21.74
C VAL A 13 -3.22 -19.28 20.80
N GLU A 14 -4.46 -19.26 21.28
CA GLU A 14 -5.65 -19.50 20.47
C GLU A 14 -5.92 -18.35 19.49
N GLN A 15 -5.72 -17.10 19.92
CA GLN A 15 -5.81 -15.93 19.02
C GLN A 15 -4.74 -15.91 17.93
N ARG A 16 -3.52 -16.40 18.19
CA ARG A 16 -2.53 -16.54 17.13
C ARG A 16 -3.00 -17.51 16.05
N THR A 17 -3.69 -18.57 16.42
CA THR A 17 -4.23 -19.56 15.48
C THR A 17 -5.43 -19.00 14.71
N ILE A 18 -6.38 -18.36 15.38
CA ILE A 18 -7.54 -17.73 14.75
C ILE A 18 -7.11 -16.58 13.83
N ASN A 19 -6.19 -15.73 14.25
CA ASN A 19 -5.68 -14.63 13.44
C ASN A 19 -4.85 -15.12 12.24
N ALA A 20 -4.11 -16.20 12.37
CA ALA A 20 -3.36 -16.80 11.27
C ALA A 20 -4.30 -17.43 10.23
N ASP A 21 -5.34 -18.13 10.66
CA ASP A 21 -6.35 -18.70 9.76
C ASP A 21 -7.16 -17.60 9.06
N LEU A 22 -7.65 -16.61 9.79
CA LEU A 22 -8.35 -15.46 9.24
C LEU A 22 -7.50 -14.70 8.21
N PHE A 23 -6.22 -14.51 8.54
CA PHE A 23 -5.28 -13.84 7.64
C PHE A 23 -5.00 -14.68 6.38
N SER A 24 -4.84 -15.99 6.52
CA SER A 24 -4.66 -16.93 5.40
C SER A 24 -5.88 -16.95 4.48
N ARG A 25 -7.08 -17.02 5.04
CA ARG A 25 -8.34 -16.95 4.29
C ARG A 25 -8.47 -15.64 3.52
N TRP A 26 -8.17 -14.51 4.19
CA TRP A 26 -8.21 -13.21 3.54
C TRP A 26 -7.17 -13.10 2.40
N THR A 27 -5.94 -13.55 2.60
CA THR A 27 -4.92 -13.52 1.55
C THR A 27 -5.28 -14.40 0.34
N SER A 28 -5.96 -15.51 0.59
CA SER A 28 -6.49 -16.37 -0.48
C SER A 28 -7.69 -15.77 -1.23
N TYR A 29 -8.43 -14.88 -0.58
CA TYR A 29 -9.52 -14.12 -1.20
C TYR A 29 -9.00 -13.06 -2.20
N ILE A 30 -7.79 -12.56 -2.00
CA ILE A 30 -7.24 -11.49 -2.84
C ILE A 30 -6.84 -12.08 -4.20
N ASP A 31 -7.59 -11.76 -5.25
CA ASP A 31 -7.23 -12.08 -6.63
C ASP A 31 -6.25 -11.02 -7.17
N ALA A 32 -4.97 -11.24 -6.90
CA ALA A 32 -3.91 -10.31 -7.32
C ALA A 32 -2.54 -11.01 -7.43
N SER A 33 -1.55 -10.30 -7.98
CA SER A 33 -0.20 -10.81 -8.07
C SER A 33 0.40 -11.08 -6.67
N PRO A 34 1.35 -12.04 -6.53
CA PRO A 34 2.01 -12.30 -5.24
C PRO A 34 2.62 -11.06 -4.60
N LYS A 35 3.13 -10.13 -5.41
CA LYS A 35 3.67 -8.86 -4.92
C LYS A 35 2.62 -7.94 -4.33
N THR A 36 1.44 -7.91 -4.93
CA THR A 36 0.29 -7.13 -4.41
C THR A 36 -0.20 -7.72 -3.08
N ILE A 37 -0.32 -9.06 -3.01
CA ILE A 37 -0.71 -9.77 -1.79
C ILE A 37 0.29 -9.49 -0.66
N GLU A 38 1.60 -9.53 -0.93
CA GLU A 38 2.64 -9.18 0.04
C GLU A 38 2.47 -7.74 0.55
N THR A 39 2.21 -6.79 -0.35
CA THR A 39 2.01 -5.38 -0.02
C THR A 39 0.79 -5.17 0.86
N TYR A 40 -0.34 -5.78 0.52
CA TYR A 40 -1.57 -5.71 1.31
C TYR A 40 -1.42 -6.40 2.67
N SER A 41 -0.71 -7.53 2.70
CA SER A 41 -0.40 -8.24 3.94
C SER A 41 0.40 -7.38 4.92
N LYS A 42 1.42 -6.66 4.43
CA LYS A 42 2.19 -5.70 5.25
C LYS A 42 1.31 -4.56 5.76
N ALA A 43 0.44 -4.03 4.90
CA ALA A 43 -0.46 -2.94 5.25
C ALA A 43 -1.45 -3.34 6.36
N ILE A 44 -2.06 -4.52 6.26
CA ILE A 44 -3.01 -5.02 7.27
C ILE A 44 -2.32 -5.34 8.59
N ARG A 45 -1.12 -5.93 8.57
CA ARG A 45 -0.35 -6.17 9.81
C ARG A 45 -0.08 -4.87 10.54
N ARG A 46 0.30 -3.80 9.83
CA ARG A 46 0.52 -2.48 10.44
C ARG A 46 -0.77 -1.92 11.04
N PHE A 47 -1.91 -2.10 10.38
CA PHE A 47 -3.20 -1.70 10.92
C PHE A 47 -3.54 -2.44 12.22
N PHE A 48 -3.32 -3.75 12.27
CA PHE A 48 -3.55 -4.52 13.50
C PHE A 48 -2.63 -4.11 14.64
N VAL A 49 -1.35 -3.81 14.34
CA VAL A 49 -0.43 -3.26 15.34
C VAL A 49 -0.98 -1.94 15.89
N TYR A 50 -1.43 -1.03 15.03
CA TYR A 50 -2.04 0.23 15.45
C TYR A 50 -3.26 0.01 16.35
N LEU A 51 -4.16 -0.92 16.01
CA LEU A 51 -5.32 -1.23 16.85
C LEU A 51 -4.88 -1.75 18.23
N MET A 52 -3.90 -2.63 18.28
CA MET A 52 -3.37 -3.19 19.53
C MET A 52 -2.73 -2.11 20.42
N GLU A 53 -1.90 -1.24 19.83
CA GLU A 53 -1.22 -0.16 20.55
C GLU A 53 -2.20 0.88 21.13
N ASN A 54 -3.37 1.04 20.49
CA ASN A 54 -4.43 1.94 20.94
C ASN A 54 -5.54 1.24 21.74
N GLY A 55 -5.41 -0.05 22.07
CA GLY A 55 -6.38 -0.81 22.83
C GLY A 55 -7.75 -0.96 22.15
N ILE A 56 -7.78 -0.86 20.80
CA ILE A 56 -9.02 -0.92 20.02
C ILE A 56 -9.35 -2.39 19.71
N THR A 57 -10.39 -2.90 20.35
CA THR A 57 -10.84 -4.30 20.19
C THR A 57 -11.98 -4.44 19.18
N GLN A 58 -12.79 -3.41 19.02
CA GLN A 58 -13.92 -3.35 18.09
C GLN A 58 -13.82 -2.08 17.24
N PRO A 59 -13.00 -2.11 16.18
CA PRO A 59 -12.74 -0.93 15.38
C PRO A 59 -14.02 -0.40 14.72
N GLN A 60 -14.25 0.89 14.85
CA GLN A 60 -15.34 1.62 14.23
C GLN A 60 -14.81 2.48 13.08
N ARG A 61 -15.72 3.15 12.38
CA ARG A 61 -15.36 4.03 11.26
C ARG A 61 -14.38 5.15 11.69
N GLU A 62 -14.57 5.66 12.88
CA GLU A 62 -13.76 6.73 13.49
C GLU A 62 -12.31 6.27 13.68
N ASP A 63 -12.09 5.00 14.05
CA ASP A 63 -10.76 4.42 14.21
C ASP A 63 -10.03 4.28 12.88
N ILE A 64 -10.75 3.97 11.80
CA ILE A 64 -10.17 3.95 10.45
C ILE A 64 -9.77 5.36 10.01
N VAL A 65 -10.57 6.36 10.35
CA VAL A 65 -10.26 7.77 10.09
C VAL A 65 -9.02 8.20 10.90
N ALA A 66 -8.96 7.86 12.19
CA ALA A 66 -7.82 8.13 13.05
C ALA A 66 -6.54 7.45 12.56
N TYR A 67 -6.63 6.18 12.15
CA TYR A 67 -5.51 5.46 11.52
C TYR A 67 -5.01 6.14 10.25
N ARG A 68 -5.91 6.59 9.38
CA ARG A 68 -5.55 7.38 8.18
C ARG A 68 -4.75 8.63 8.57
N ASP A 69 -5.22 9.35 9.58
CA ASP A 69 -4.60 10.62 9.99
C ASP A 69 -3.26 10.36 10.69
N TYR A 70 -3.14 9.28 11.47
CA TYR A 70 -1.86 8.77 11.97
C TYR A 70 -0.87 8.47 10.85
N LEU A 71 -1.28 7.76 9.80
CA LEU A 71 -0.41 7.45 8.67
C LEU A 71 0.08 8.70 7.93
N LYS A 72 -0.70 9.77 7.87
CA LYS A 72 -0.31 11.03 7.22
C LYS A 72 0.86 11.73 7.90
N LEU A 73 1.11 11.46 9.17
CA LEU A 73 2.23 12.05 9.89
C LEU A 73 3.58 11.52 9.39
N GLU A 74 3.61 10.26 8.92
CA GLU A 74 4.86 9.57 8.56
C GLU A 74 4.97 9.26 7.06
N HIS A 75 3.88 9.30 6.32
CA HIS A 75 3.84 8.78 4.95
C HIS A 75 3.29 9.77 3.93
N LYS A 76 3.79 9.61 2.70
CA LYS A 76 3.27 10.33 1.52
C LYS A 76 1.81 9.91 1.23
N PRO A 77 0.99 10.82 0.66
CA PRO A 77 -0.42 10.54 0.36
C PRO A 77 -0.65 9.26 -0.46
N THR A 78 0.22 8.94 -1.41
CA THR A 78 0.15 7.71 -2.21
C THR A 78 0.33 6.45 -1.36
N THR A 79 1.24 6.48 -0.38
CA THR A 79 1.47 5.38 0.56
C THR A 79 0.26 5.21 1.48
N VAL A 80 -0.27 6.30 2.02
CA VAL A 80 -1.50 6.27 2.84
C VAL A 80 -2.67 5.65 2.08
N GLN A 81 -2.83 5.99 0.79
CA GLN A 81 -3.84 5.37 -0.07
C GLN A 81 -3.66 3.85 -0.18
N GLY A 82 -2.42 3.38 -0.37
CA GLY A 82 -2.13 1.95 -0.43
C GLY A 82 -2.48 1.21 0.86
N TYR A 83 -2.14 1.77 2.01
CA TYR A 83 -2.51 1.20 3.32
C TYR A 83 -4.02 1.15 3.51
N LEU A 84 -4.72 2.23 3.19
CA LEU A 84 -6.18 2.30 3.31
C LEU A 84 -6.89 1.36 2.32
N ALA A 85 -6.35 1.17 1.12
CA ALA A 85 -6.91 0.21 0.17
C ALA A 85 -6.93 -1.21 0.73
N ALA A 86 -5.84 -1.64 1.38
CA ALA A 86 -5.78 -2.95 2.04
C ALA A 86 -6.79 -3.06 3.20
N VAL A 87 -6.91 -2.01 4.04
CA VAL A 87 -7.87 -1.99 5.15
C VAL A 87 -9.31 -2.05 4.64
N LYS A 88 -9.64 -1.31 3.58
CA LYS A 88 -10.98 -1.36 2.96
C LYS A 88 -11.29 -2.72 2.39
N LEU A 89 -10.35 -3.32 1.66
CA LEU A 89 -10.52 -4.66 1.11
C LEU A 89 -10.72 -5.70 2.22
N PHE A 90 -9.99 -5.57 3.33
CA PHE A 90 -10.14 -6.45 4.48
C PHE A 90 -11.55 -6.35 5.08
N PHE A 91 -12.04 -5.15 5.39
CA PHE A 91 -13.38 -4.99 5.96
C PHE A 91 -14.50 -5.31 4.96
N GLN A 92 -14.29 -5.12 3.67
CA GLN A 92 -15.21 -5.57 2.65
C GLN A 92 -15.34 -7.10 2.66
N TRP A 93 -14.22 -7.81 2.71
CA TRP A 93 -14.18 -9.26 2.81
C TRP A 93 -14.82 -9.75 4.11
N THR A 94 -14.48 -9.18 5.28
CA THR A 94 -15.09 -9.61 6.55
C THR A 94 -16.61 -9.43 6.57
N ALA A 95 -17.12 -8.39 5.90
CA ALA A 95 -18.56 -8.19 5.78
C ALA A 95 -19.23 -9.22 4.85
N GLN A 96 -18.56 -9.59 3.75
CA GLN A 96 -19.05 -10.65 2.84
C GLN A 96 -19.08 -12.03 3.52
N GLU A 97 -18.09 -12.33 4.36
CA GLU A 97 -18.03 -13.56 5.15
C GLU A 97 -18.94 -13.52 6.40
N GLY A 98 -19.63 -12.40 6.67
CA GLY A 98 -20.45 -12.24 7.86
C GLY A 98 -19.69 -12.20 9.18
N LEU A 99 -18.38 -11.94 9.14
CA LEU A 99 -17.48 -11.93 10.31
C LEU A 99 -17.51 -10.58 11.04
N TYR A 100 -17.49 -9.47 10.30
CA TYR A 100 -17.49 -8.11 10.85
C TYR A 100 -18.09 -7.12 9.84
N PRO A 101 -18.79 -6.07 10.30
CA PRO A 101 -19.38 -5.07 9.40
C PRO A 101 -18.28 -4.27 8.68
N ASN A 102 -18.59 -3.78 7.46
CA ASN A 102 -17.66 -2.95 6.69
C ASN A 102 -17.58 -1.52 7.27
N VAL A 103 -16.81 -1.34 8.33
CA VAL A 103 -16.60 -0.03 8.98
C VAL A 103 -15.69 0.90 8.17
N ALA A 104 -14.99 0.37 7.16
CA ALA A 104 -14.15 1.16 6.26
C ALA A 104 -14.89 1.72 5.04
N ASP A 105 -16.20 1.42 4.92
CA ASP A 105 -17.02 1.95 3.84
C ASP A 105 -17.02 3.49 3.88
N ARG A 106 -16.95 4.11 2.68
CA ARG A 106 -16.98 5.58 2.50
C ARG A 106 -15.91 6.35 3.30
N VAL A 107 -14.91 5.71 3.90
CA VAL A 107 -13.77 6.44 4.46
C VAL A 107 -12.97 7.04 3.30
N LYS A 108 -12.87 8.38 3.29
CA LYS A 108 -12.09 9.08 2.26
C LYS A 108 -10.61 8.80 2.45
N GLY A 109 -9.91 8.53 1.35
CA GLY A 109 -8.46 8.38 1.33
C GLY A 109 -7.72 9.69 1.60
N ALA A 110 -6.39 9.65 1.58
CA ALA A 110 -5.59 10.87 1.56
C ALA A 110 -5.80 11.60 0.23
N LYS A 111 -5.91 12.93 0.29
CA LYS A 111 -5.95 13.76 -0.92
C LYS A 111 -4.64 13.58 -1.67
N LEU A 112 -4.71 13.07 -2.88
CA LEU A 112 -3.56 13.00 -3.76
C LEU A 112 -3.37 14.35 -4.42
N ASP A 113 -2.14 14.83 -4.41
CA ASP A 113 -1.76 15.97 -5.24
C ASP A 113 -1.66 15.45 -6.69
N THR A 114 -2.61 15.83 -7.51
CA THR A 114 -2.70 15.41 -8.92
C THR A 114 -1.88 16.30 -9.84
N GLU A 115 -1.29 17.39 -9.32
CA GLU A 115 -0.39 18.19 -10.10
C GLU A 115 0.85 17.37 -10.48
N HIS A 116 1.10 17.26 -11.76
CA HIS A 116 2.28 16.62 -12.32
C HIS A 116 3.53 17.45 -11.97
N LYS A 117 4.15 17.14 -10.82
CA LYS A 117 5.42 17.75 -10.37
C LYS A 117 6.65 17.19 -11.10
N LYS A 118 6.46 16.53 -12.24
CA LYS A 118 7.59 16.03 -13.03
C LYS A 118 7.93 17.04 -14.10
N ASP A 119 9.09 17.69 -13.93
CA ASP A 119 9.66 18.50 -14.98
C ASP A 119 10.03 17.60 -16.17
N TYR A 120 9.53 17.95 -17.32
CA TYR A 120 9.92 17.30 -18.57
C TYR A 120 11.24 17.87 -19.04
N LEU A 121 12.13 17.00 -19.51
CA LEU A 121 13.38 17.46 -20.14
C LEU A 121 13.06 18.20 -21.43
N THR A 122 13.56 19.40 -21.56
CA THR A 122 13.51 20.14 -22.84
C THR A 122 14.42 19.47 -23.87
N THR A 123 14.19 19.72 -25.14
CA THR A 123 15.04 19.21 -26.24
C THR A 123 16.52 19.56 -26.04
N LYS A 124 16.81 20.78 -25.54
CA LYS A 124 18.19 21.20 -25.21
C LYS A 124 18.80 20.37 -24.06
N GLN A 125 18.02 20.06 -23.05
CA GLN A 125 18.49 19.23 -21.92
C GLN A 125 18.71 17.78 -22.37
N VAL A 126 17.86 17.23 -23.22
CA VAL A 126 18.03 15.91 -23.82
C VAL A 126 19.32 15.86 -24.65
N ALA A 127 19.55 16.85 -25.51
CA ALA A 127 20.77 16.92 -26.33
C ALA A 127 22.03 16.99 -25.46
N ARG A 128 22.01 17.78 -24.37
CA ARG A 128 23.10 17.84 -23.39
C ARG A 128 23.32 16.51 -22.67
N LEU A 129 22.24 15.85 -22.24
CA LEU A 129 22.31 14.54 -21.57
C LEU A 129 22.98 13.51 -22.49
N LEU A 130 22.50 13.37 -23.72
CA LEU A 130 23.06 12.42 -24.69
C LEU A 130 24.50 12.77 -25.08
N GLY A 131 24.81 14.06 -25.20
CA GLY A 131 26.16 14.55 -25.52
C GLY A 131 27.18 14.35 -24.40
N ALA A 132 26.75 14.24 -23.15
CA ALA A 132 27.63 14.03 -22.01
C ALA A 132 28.10 12.57 -21.85
N ILE A 133 27.53 11.63 -22.62
CA ILE A 133 27.88 10.22 -22.52
C ILE A 133 29.17 9.96 -23.33
N ASP A 134 30.19 9.44 -22.67
CA ASP A 134 31.42 9.00 -23.31
C ASP A 134 31.19 7.73 -24.15
N ARG A 135 31.08 7.89 -25.45
CA ARG A 135 30.85 6.82 -26.41
C ARG A 135 32.11 6.06 -26.82
N SER A 136 33.25 6.37 -26.26
CA SER A 136 34.49 5.62 -26.52
C SER A 136 34.55 4.28 -25.77
N THR A 137 33.68 4.10 -24.78
CA THR A 137 33.59 2.86 -23.97
C THR A 137 32.36 2.03 -24.34
N LEU A 138 32.43 0.70 -24.20
CA LEU A 138 31.29 -0.19 -24.38
C LEU A 138 30.11 0.18 -23.48
N LYS A 139 30.39 0.58 -22.23
CA LYS A 139 29.38 1.05 -21.28
C LYS A 139 28.69 2.29 -21.80
N GLY A 140 29.45 3.28 -22.25
CA GLY A 140 28.90 4.52 -22.76
C GLY A 140 28.09 4.32 -24.04
N LEU A 141 28.53 3.45 -24.97
CA LEU A 141 27.77 3.07 -26.16
C LEU A 141 26.41 2.46 -25.77
N ARG A 142 26.40 1.52 -24.81
CA ARG A 142 25.17 0.92 -24.30
C ARG A 142 24.25 1.96 -23.69
N ASP A 143 24.77 2.80 -22.80
CA ASP A 143 23.99 3.80 -22.07
C ASP A 143 23.41 4.85 -23.05
N TYR A 144 24.20 5.27 -24.05
CA TYR A 144 23.72 6.14 -25.14
C TYR A 144 22.59 5.52 -25.94
N ALA A 145 22.73 4.25 -26.34
CA ALA A 145 21.71 3.54 -27.10
C ALA A 145 20.42 3.41 -26.31
N MET A 146 20.51 3.00 -25.03
CA MET A 146 19.33 2.87 -24.15
C MET A 146 18.62 4.21 -23.98
N LEU A 147 19.34 5.27 -23.63
CA LEU A 147 18.73 6.59 -23.44
C LEU A 147 18.16 7.17 -24.73
N SER A 148 18.81 6.94 -25.88
CA SER A 148 18.29 7.37 -27.18
C SER A 148 16.96 6.69 -27.50
N VAL A 149 16.83 5.36 -27.28
CA VAL A 149 15.58 4.64 -27.45
C VAL A 149 14.51 5.16 -26.49
N MET A 150 14.84 5.36 -25.21
CA MET A 150 13.87 5.88 -24.22
C MET A 150 13.35 7.27 -24.60
N VAL A 151 14.23 8.14 -25.08
CA VAL A 151 13.86 9.51 -25.47
C VAL A 151 13.00 9.54 -26.73
N THR A 152 13.32 8.71 -27.73
CA THR A 152 12.61 8.70 -29.02
C THR A 152 11.27 7.96 -28.96
N THR A 153 11.17 6.92 -28.15
CA THR A 153 9.98 6.06 -28.07
C THR A 153 9.08 6.35 -26.87
N GLY A 154 9.58 7.08 -25.85
CA GLY A 154 8.87 7.28 -24.58
C GLY A 154 8.76 6.02 -23.73
N LEU A 155 9.44 4.94 -24.06
CA LEU A 155 9.46 3.70 -23.26
C LEU A 155 10.18 3.93 -21.92
N ARG A 156 9.72 3.18 -20.90
CA ARG A 156 10.30 3.17 -19.55
C ARG A 156 10.92 1.84 -19.24
#